data_02cb41975136699bf19192fe05f23c09
#
_entry.id   02cb41975136699bf19192fe05f23c09
#
_cell.length_a   1.000
_cell.length_b   1.000
_cell.length_c   1.000
_cell.angle_alpha   90.00
_cell.angle_beta   90.00
_cell.angle_gamma   90.00
#
_symmetry.space_group_name_H-M   'P 1'
#
loop_
_entity.id
_entity.type
_entity.pdbx_description
1 polymer ?
#
loop_
_entity_poly.entity_id
_entity_poly.type
_entity_poly.pdbx_seq_one_letter_code
_entity_poly.pdbx_strand_id
1 'polypeptide(L)'
;VSFGTVLLGPAVVTFANMSAAEQTATPSSTARGREQVAAGPMSIAENRLVLNLRSRRLYLYQGDALLTSYPVAVGTAEAPTPQGEFTVSRMVENPIWQSPWTGEVHEPGPDSALGLRWIEFSTTEAGSFGFHGTPTVESIGHAASNGCVRMHNEDVVALFAQVSIGTPVSVVP
;
A
#
# COMPACT_ATOMS: atom_id res chain seq x y z
N VAL A 1 -14.28 -0.37 32.97
CA VAL A 1 -14.46 0.62 31.92
C VAL A 1 -14.78 -0.12 30.65
N SER A 2 -16.06 0.02 30.16
CA SER A 2 -16.64 -0.78 29.07
C SER A 2 -16.08 -0.36 27.72
N PHE A 3 -15.63 -1.36 26.93
CA PHE A 3 -15.33 -1.20 25.51
C PHE A 3 -16.63 -1.32 24.71
N GLY A 4 -17.02 -0.24 24.05
CA GLY A 4 -18.16 -0.23 23.14
C GLY A 4 -17.77 -0.85 21.78
N THR A 5 -18.39 -2.00 21.48
CA THR A 5 -18.33 -2.65 20.17
C THR A 5 -19.19 -1.90 19.17
N VAL A 6 -18.59 -1.34 18.12
CA VAL A 6 -19.32 -0.82 16.96
C VAL A 6 -19.56 -1.96 15.99
N LEU A 7 -20.80 -2.39 15.87
CA LEU A 7 -21.26 -3.35 14.87
C LEU A 7 -21.45 -2.64 13.52
N LEU A 8 -20.63 -2.97 12.54
CA LEU A 8 -20.86 -2.67 11.13
C LEU A 8 -21.65 -3.83 10.52
N GLY A 9 -22.90 -3.55 10.13
CA GLY A 9 -23.76 -4.50 9.47
C GLY A 9 -23.31 -4.83 8.03
N PRO A 10 -23.61 -6.04 7.52
CA PRO A 10 -23.21 -6.46 6.17
C PRO A 10 -24.14 -5.87 5.11
N ALA A 11 -23.58 -5.19 4.13
CA ALA A 11 -24.27 -4.86 2.89
C ALA A 11 -24.36 -6.12 2.02
N VAL A 12 -25.57 -6.67 1.88
CA VAL A 12 -25.87 -7.78 0.97
C VAL A 12 -26.06 -7.20 -0.43
N VAL A 13 -25.16 -7.51 -1.35
CA VAL A 13 -25.33 -7.23 -2.77
C VAL A 13 -25.88 -8.49 -3.44
N THR A 14 -27.14 -8.43 -3.87
CA THR A 14 -27.81 -9.51 -4.61
C THR A 14 -27.47 -9.39 -6.09
N PHE A 15 -26.79 -10.38 -6.66
CA PHE A 15 -26.62 -10.51 -8.10
C PHE A 15 -27.78 -11.29 -8.71
N ALA A 16 -28.49 -10.64 -9.64
CA ALA A 16 -29.52 -11.30 -10.44
C ALA A 16 -28.87 -12.16 -11.53
N ASN A 17 -29.23 -13.42 -11.54
CA ASN A 17 -28.84 -14.44 -12.50
C ASN A 17 -29.67 -14.25 -13.79
N MET A 18 -29.04 -13.96 -14.92
CA MET A 18 -29.69 -14.04 -16.22
C MET A 18 -29.20 -15.25 -16.99
N SER A 19 -30.17 -16.09 -17.25
CA SER A 19 -30.14 -17.42 -17.87
C SER A 19 -29.67 -17.40 -19.34
N ALA A 20 -28.99 -18.49 -19.68
CA ALA A 20 -28.47 -18.84 -21.00
C ALA A 20 -29.57 -19.00 -22.07
N ALA A 21 -29.24 -18.58 -23.28
CA ALA A 21 -29.89 -19.09 -24.48
C ALA A 21 -28.88 -19.85 -25.35
N GLU A 22 -29.17 -21.10 -25.52
CA GLU A 22 -28.53 -22.09 -26.37
C GLU A 22 -28.71 -21.71 -27.86
N GLN A 23 -27.63 -21.72 -28.64
CA GLN A 23 -27.73 -21.88 -30.10
C GLN A 23 -26.63 -22.78 -30.62
N THR A 24 -27.11 -23.95 -31.05
CA THR A 24 -26.40 -24.97 -31.82
C THR A 24 -26.14 -24.51 -33.25
N ALA A 25 -24.92 -24.64 -33.75
CA ALA A 25 -24.62 -24.87 -35.16
C ALA A 25 -23.19 -25.39 -35.36
N THR A 26 -23.02 -26.63 -35.74
CA THR A 26 -21.90 -27.12 -36.57
C THR A 26 -22.28 -26.94 -38.04
N PRO A 27 -21.33 -26.72 -39.02
CA PRO A 27 -20.39 -27.74 -39.42
C PRO A 27 -19.02 -27.29 -39.95
N SER A 28 -18.07 -28.22 -39.85
CA SER A 28 -17.04 -28.58 -40.82
C SER A 28 -16.47 -27.55 -41.80
N SER A 29 -15.13 -27.33 -41.75
CA SER A 29 -14.24 -27.46 -42.90
C SER A 29 -12.77 -27.21 -42.52
N THR A 30 -11.94 -28.14 -42.88
CA THR A 30 -10.49 -28.24 -43.00
C THR A 30 -9.82 -26.94 -43.45
N ALA A 31 -8.85 -26.44 -42.68
CA ALA A 31 -7.70 -25.71 -43.22
C ALA A 31 -6.56 -25.61 -42.20
N ARG A 32 -5.47 -26.32 -42.54
CA ARG A 32 -4.04 -26.05 -42.30
C ARG A 32 -3.63 -25.26 -41.06
N GLY A 33 -2.82 -25.92 -40.27
CA GLY A 33 -2.09 -25.43 -39.12
C GLY A 33 -1.42 -24.07 -39.34
N ARG A 34 -1.85 -23.15 -38.48
CA ARG A 34 -0.99 -22.11 -37.94
C ARG A 34 -0.85 -22.45 -36.47
N GLU A 35 0.37 -22.84 -36.14
CA GLU A 35 0.83 -22.93 -34.77
C GLU A 35 0.59 -21.56 -34.12
N GLN A 36 -0.55 -21.45 -33.44
CA GLN A 36 -0.88 -20.31 -32.63
C GLN A 36 -0.05 -20.47 -31.38
N VAL A 37 1.13 -19.82 -31.37
CA VAL A 37 1.87 -19.61 -30.14
C VAL A 37 0.89 -18.94 -29.19
N ALA A 38 0.37 -19.73 -28.25
CA ALA A 38 -0.46 -19.23 -27.19
C ALA A 38 0.39 -18.18 -26.43
N ALA A 39 0.11 -16.90 -26.68
CA ALA A 39 0.55 -15.85 -25.78
C ALA A 39 -0.06 -16.20 -24.42
N GLY A 40 0.78 -16.70 -23.51
CA GLY A 40 0.40 -16.87 -22.12
C GLY A 40 -0.20 -15.56 -21.62
N PRO A 41 -1.06 -15.59 -20.58
CA PRO A 41 -1.63 -14.38 -20.06
C PRO A 41 -0.46 -13.43 -19.77
N MET A 42 -0.48 -12.24 -20.39
CA MET A 42 0.44 -11.16 -20.04
C MET A 42 0.15 -10.87 -18.57
N SER A 43 1.00 -11.38 -17.69
CA SER A 43 1.01 -10.98 -16.30
C SER A 43 1.23 -9.48 -16.29
N ILE A 44 0.21 -8.74 -15.89
CA ILE A 44 0.38 -7.31 -15.60
C ILE A 44 1.42 -7.30 -14.48
N ALA A 45 2.61 -6.80 -14.76
CA ALA A 45 3.69 -6.76 -13.78
C ALA A 45 3.19 -5.96 -12.58
N GLU A 46 3.09 -6.63 -11.43
CA GLU A 46 2.56 -6.02 -10.19
C GLU A 46 3.57 -5.03 -9.62
N ASN A 47 3.04 -3.95 -9.06
CA ASN A 47 3.86 -2.98 -8.36
C ASN A 47 4.42 -3.60 -7.06
N ARG A 48 5.66 -3.27 -6.74
CA ARG A 48 6.32 -3.64 -5.47
C ARG A 48 7.13 -2.47 -4.93
N LEU A 49 7.28 -2.43 -3.62
CA LEU A 49 8.02 -1.41 -2.89
C LEU A 49 9.31 -1.99 -2.32
N VAL A 50 10.39 -1.21 -2.43
CA VAL A 50 11.66 -1.52 -1.76
C VAL A 50 12.09 -0.30 -0.96
N LEU A 51 12.07 -0.40 0.36
CA LEU A 51 12.58 0.61 1.26
C LEU A 51 14.03 0.28 1.61
N ASN A 52 14.97 1.12 1.20
CA ASN A 52 16.36 1.02 1.62
C ASN A 52 16.63 2.01 2.77
N LEU A 53 16.89 1.47 3.96
CA LEU A 53 17.06 2.25 5.19
C LEU A 53 18.33 3.09 5.18
N ARG A 54 19.42 2.56 4.62
CA ARG A 54 20.70 3.27 4.57
C ARG A 54 20.64 4.48 3.65
N SER A 55 20.06 4.33 2.47
CA SER A 55 19.89 5.44 1.53
C SER A 55 18.71 6.33 1.86
N ARG A 56 17.83 5.92 2.78
CA ARG A 56 16.58 6.61 3.16
C ARG A 56 15.73 6.95 1.93
N ARG A 57 15.53 5.93 1.08
CA ARG A 57 14.75 6.02 -0.14
C ARG A 57 13.79 4.84 -0.26
N LEU A 58 12.59 5.16 -0.68
CA LEU A 58 11.57 4.20 -1.08
C LEU A 58 11.55 4.13 -2.61
N TYR A 59 11.67 2.94 -3.16
CA TYR A 59 11.65 2.65 -4.58
C TYR A 59 10.35 1.95 -4.95
N LEU A 60 9.67 2.42 -6.00
CA LEU A 60 8.50 1.77 -6.59
C LEU A 60 8.92 1.10 -7.90
N TYR A 61 8.71 -0.20 -7.98
CA TYR A 61 8.94 -1.01 -9.16
C TYR A 61 7.63 -1.54 -9.74
N GLN A 62 7.63 -1.78 -11.04
CA GLN A 62 6.65 -2.60 -11.73
C GLN A 62 7.39 -3.75 -12.40
N GLY A 63 7.21 -4.99 -11.89
CA GLY A 63 8.11 -6.08 -12.23
C GLY A 63 9.56 -5.70 -11.87
N ASP A 64 10.46 -5.72 -12.87
CA ASP A 64 11.88 -5.35 -12.71
C ASP A 64 12.16 -3.88 -13.07
N ALA A 65 11.19 -3.16 -13.60
CA ALA A 65 11.36 -1.77 -13.99
C ALA A 65 11.18 -0.83 -12.79
N LEU A 66 12.19 0.00 -12.52
CA LEU A 66 12.06 1.10 -11.55
C LEU A 66 11.18 2.20 -12.15
N LEU A 67 10.02 2.46 -11.53
CA LEU A 67 9.12 3.53 -11.95
C LEU A 67 9.54 4.87 -11.37
N THR A 68 9.79 4.91 -10.06
CA THR A 68 10.15 6.14 -9.35
C THR A 68 10.78 5.82 -7.99
N SER A 69 11.32 6.84 -7.34
CA SER A 69 11.79 6.74 -5.95
C SER A 69 11.53 8.02 -5.18
N TYR A 70 11.28 7.87 -3.88
CA TYR A 70 10.93 8.94 -2.96
C TYR A 70 11.97 9.05 -1.84
N PRO A 71 12.42 10.24 -1.47
CA PRO A 71 13.19 10.44 -0.25
C PRO A 71 12.26 10.25 0.97
N VAL A 72 12.76 9.61 2.02
CA VAL A 72 11.94 9.31 3.20
C VAL A 72 12.71 9.55 4.50
N ALA A 73 11.98 9.75 5.61
CA ALA A 73 12.54 9.57 6.94
C ALA A 73 12.21 8.18 7.45
N VAL A 74 13.15 7.57 8.18
CA VAL A 74 13.02 6.24 8.75
C VAL A 74 13.18 6.27 10.27
N GLY A 75 12.94 5.14 10.94
CA GLY A 75 13.12 5.00 12.37
C GLY A 75 14.55 5.29 12.83
N THR A 76 14.67 5.79 14.07
CA THR A 76 15.97 5.96 14.75
C THR A 76 16.56 4.62 15.17
N ALA A 77 17.77 4.60 15.69
CA ALA A 77 18.40 3.39 16.22
C ALA A 77 17.65 2.83 17.45
N GLU A 78 17.02 3.70 18.24
CA GLU A 78 16.24 3.37 19.43
C GLU A 78 14.83 2.86 19.09
N ALA A 79 14.30 3.27 17.94
CA ALA A 79 12.97 2.89 17.44
C ALA A 79 13.06 2.58 15.94
N PRO A 80 13.70 1.46 15.55
CA PRO A 80 14.00 1.18 14.15
C PRO A 80 12.75 0.81 13.35
N THR A 81 12.76 1.16 12.07
CA THR A 81 11.81 0.61 11.10
C THR A 81 12.07 -0.90 10.96
N PRO A 82 11.03 -1.75 11.07
CA PRO A 82 11.18 -3.19 10.96
C PRO A 82 11.69 -3.59 9.57
N GLN A 83 12.68 -4.49 9.53
CA GLN A 83 13.26 -5.02 8.29
C GLN A 83 12.63 -6.37 7.95
N GLY A 84 12.58 -6.69 6.66
CA GLY A 84 12.06 -7.95 6.16
C GLY A 84 11.10 -7.77 4.97
N GLU A 85 10.33 -8.83 4.73
CA GLU A 85 9.33 -8.88 3.67
C GLU A 85 7.93 -8.72 4.27
N PHE A 86 7.19 -7.78 3.72
CA PHE A 86 5.84 -7.41 4.15
C PHE A 86 4.92 -7.25 2.94
N THR A 87 3.66 -6.97 3.22
CA THR A 87 2.69 -6.52 2.21
C THR A 87 1.89 -5.34 2.76
N VAL A 88 1.40 -4.49 1.88
CA VAL A 88 0.44 -3.45 2.27
C VAL A 88 -0.79 -4.12 2.85
N SER A 89 -1.08 -3.85 4.12
CA SER A 89 -2.19 -4.46 4.88
C SER A 89 -3.39 -3.53 5.02
N ARG A 90 -3.16 -2.22 5.01
CA ARG A 90 -4.20 -1.21 5.20
C ARG A 90 -3.84 0.08 4.50
N MET A 91 -4.85 0.76 3.95
CA MET A 91 -4.70 2.07 3.31
C MET A 91 -5.81 3.01 3.80
N VAL A 92 -5.44 4.22 4.18
CA VAL A 92 -6.39 5.24 4.69
C VAL A 92 -6.10 6.59 4.06
N GLU A 93 -7.14 7.19 3.49
CA GLU A 93 -7.11 8.58 3.07
C GLU A 93 -7.47 9.49 4.24
N ASN A 94 -6.77 10.61 4.37
CA ASN A 94 -6.99 11.59 5.42
C ASN A 94 -7.10 10.95 6.82
N PRO A 95 -6.03 10.27 7.29
CA PRO A 95 -6.05 9.54 8.54
C PRO A 95 -6.23 10.50 9.73
N ILE A 96 -7.11 10.14 10.67
CA ILE A 96 -7.15 10.76 11.98
C ILE A 96 -5.96 10.26 12.78
N TRP A 97 -5.23 11.15 13.42
CA TRP A 97 -4.14 10.79 14.33
C TRP A 97 -4.51 11.06 15.77
N GLN A 98 -4.28 10.09 16.64
CA GLN A 98 -4.41 10.24 18.08
C GLN A 98 -3.03 10.12 18.73
N SER A 99 -2.65 11.10 19.51
CA SER A 99 -1.40 11.10 20.26
C SER A 99 -1.38 9.94 21.28
N PRO A 100 -0.40 9.02 21.17
CA PRO A 100 -0.28 7.92 22.13
C PRO A 100 0.16 8.39 23.52
N TRP A 101 0.69 9.62 23.63
CA TRP A 101 1.18 10.19 24.90
C TRP A 101 0.11 11.02 25.61
N THR A 102 -0.67 11.81 24.88
CA THR A 102 -1.67 12.74 25.46
C THR A 102 -3.11 12.28 25.26
N GLY A 103 -3.34 11.35 24.32
CA GLY A 103 -4.69 10.94 23.90
C GLY A 103 -5.41 11.98 23.04
N GLU A 104 -4.77 13.11 22.73
CA GLU A 104 -5.34 14.17 21.91
C GLU A 104 -5.56 13.69 20.49
N VAL A 105 -6.73 13.99 19.92
CA VAL A 105 -7.12 13.65 18.55
C VAL A 105 -6.88 14.86 17.66
N HIS A 106 -6.14 14.63 16.58
CA HIS A 106 -5.86 15.65 15.58
C HIS A 106 -6.64 15.34 14.30
N GLU A 107 -7.31 16.37 13.78
CA GLU A 107 -8.04 16.31 12.53
C GLU A 107 -7.11 15.94 11.36
N PRO A 108 -7.64 15.26 10.34
CA PRO A 108 -6.88 14.96 9.13
C PRO A 108 -6.41 16.23 8.41
N GLY A 109 -5.25 16.16 7.81
CA GLY A 109 -4.75 17.28 6.99
C GLY A 109 -3.25 17.22 6.77
N PRO A 110 -2.73 18.16 5.94
CA PRO A 110 -1.30 18.21 5.64
C PRO A 110 -0.44 18.54 6.88
N ASP A 111 -1.04 19.20 7.87
CA ASP A 111 -0.38 19.59 9.13
C ASP A 111 -0.54 18.53 10.24
N SER A 112 -1.27 17.45 9.97
CA SER A 112 -1.40 16.30 10.87
C SER A 112 -0.10 15.48 10.87
N ALA A 113 0.21 14.85 11.99
CA ALA A 113 1.40 13.99 12.13
C ALA A 113 1.47 12.84 11.10
N LEU A 114 0.31 12.36 10.61
CA LEU A 114 0.22 11.34 9.56
C LEU A 114 0.04 11.93 8.15
N GLY A 115 -0.11 13.25 8.03
CA GLY A 115 -0.34 13.91 6.76
C GLY A 115 -1.62 13.45 6.05
N LEU A 116 -1.55 13.35 4.72
CA LEU A 116 -2.73 13.14 3.88
C LEU A 116 -3.07 11.66 3.64
N ARG A 117 -2.12 10.72 3.85
CA ARG A 117 -2.30 9.28 3.56
C ARG A 117 -1.55 8.43 4.57
N TRP A 118 -2.12 7.24 4.82
CA TRP A 118 -1.51 6.17 5.59
C TRP A 118 -1.52 4.88 4.77
N ILE A 119 -0.36 4.23 4.63
CA ILE A 119 -0.19 2.95 3.95
C ILE A 119 0.55 2.01 4.90
N GLU A 120 -0.20 1.14 5.57
CA GLU A 120 0.34 0.20 6.57
C GLU A 120 0.96 -1.02 5.89
N PHE A 121 2.13 -1.45 6.39
CA PHE A 121 2.78 -2.66 5.90
C PHE A 121 3.17 -3.65 7.02
N SER A 122 3.13 -3.24 8.28
CA SER A 122 3.44 -4.13 9.40
C SER A 122 2.69 -3.71 10.65
N THR A 123 2.27 -4.71 11.45
CA THR A 123 1.72 -4.51 12.78
C THR A 123 2.41 -5.49 13.74
N THR A 124 2.90 -4.97 14.86
CA THR A 124 3.57 -5.73 15.92
C THR A 124 2.95 -5.36 17.28
N GLU A 125 3.43 -5.96 18.35
CA GLU A 125 3.04 -5.56 19.71
C GLU A 125 3.43 -4.10 20.02
N ALA A 126 4.44 -3.56 19.35
CA ALA A 126 4.87 -2.17 19.47
C ALA A 126 3.96 -1.18 18.71
N GLY A 127 3.05 -1.68 17.87
CA GLY A 127 2.13 -0.87 17.07
C GLY A 127 2.20 -1.15 15.57
N SER A 128 1.55 -0.27 14.79
CA SER A 128 1.53 -0.33 13.34
C SER A 128 2.65 0.50 12.73
N PHE A 129 3.23 -0.02 11.65
CA PHE A 129 4.25 0.64 10.84
C PHE A 129 3.74 0.85 9.43
N GLY A 130 3.96 2.04 8.88
CA GLY A 130 3.46 2.39 7.56
C GLY A 130 4.20 3.58 6.96
N PHE A 131 3.89 3.85 5.69
CA PHE A 131 4.27 5.07 4.99
C PHE A 131 3.18 6.12 5.21
N HIS A 132 3.58 7.35 5.52
CA HIS A 132 2.63 8.45 5.74
C HIS A 132 3.23 9.81 5.41
N GLY A 133 2.37 10.79 5.19
CA GLY A 133 2.80 12.17 5.04
C GLY A 133 3.29 12.80 6.35
N THR A 134 3.94 13.95 6.27
CA THR A 134 4.42 14.66 7.46
C THR A 134 4.42 16.17 7.23
N PRO A 135 4.10 16.98 8.26
CA PRO A 135 4.35 18.42 8.25
C PRO A 135 5.83 18.73 8.52
N THR A 136 6.58 17.80 9.13
CA THR A 136 8.00 17.96 9.51
C THR A 136 8.89 17.57 8.34
N VAL A 137 8.85 18.36 7.27
CA VAL A 137 9.53 18.04 6.00
C VAL A 137 11.05 17.98 6.12
N GLU A 138 11.64 18.70 7.07
CA GLU A 138 13.07 18.67 7.40
C GLU A 138 13.55 17.32 7.95
N SER A 139 12.62 16.45 8.38
CA SER A 139 12.94 15.09 8.81
C SER A 139 13.25 14.16 7.64
N ILE A 140 12.79 14.49 6.43
CA ILE A 140 13.00 13.66 5.23
C ILE A 140 14.50 13.54 4.93
N GLY A 141 14.96 12.33 4.64
CA GLY A 141 16.38 12.01 4.46
C GLY A 141 17.11 11.67 5.76
N HIS A 142 16.42 11.67 6.91
CA HIS A 142 17.02 11.39 8.22
C HIS A 142 16.41 10.17 8.92
N ALA A 143 17.13 9.60 9.90
CA ALA A 143 16.60 8.65 10.86
C ALA A 143 15.98 9.46 12.00
N ALA A 144 14.67 9.77 11.92
CA ALA A 144 14.04 10.78 12.76
C ALA A 144 12.61 10.38 13.24
N SER A 145 12.15 9.16 12.92
CA SER A 145 10.83 8.68 13.35
C SER A 145 10.91 7.63 14.45
N ASN A 146 9.77 7.28 15.00
CA ASN A 146 9.61 6.16 15.93
C ASN A 146 9.29 4.84 15.19
N GLY A 147 9.88 4.64 14.00
CA GLY A 147 9.77 3.43 13.20
C GLY A 147 8.90 3.55 11.95
N CYS A 148 7.91 4.43 11.91
CA CYS A 148 7.15 4.72 10.70
C CYS A 148 8.00 5.45 9.65
N VAL A 149 7.58 5.40 8.40
CA VAL A 149 8.29 5.99 7.26
C VAL A 149 7.58 7.28 6.84
N ARG A 150 8.24 8.42 7.06
CA ARG A 150 7.70 9.73 6.69
C ARG A 150 8.04 10.07 5.26
N MET A 151 7.07 10.63 4.55
CA MET A 151 7.17 11.10 3.17
C MET A 151 6.67 12.54 3.07
N HIS A 152 7.06 13.26 2.03
CA HIS A 152 6.33 14.47 1.66
C HIS A 152 4.86 14.13 1.39
N ASN A 153 3.94 15.06 1.68
CA ASN A 153 2.51 14.83 1.48
C ASN A 153 2.16 14.54 0.01
N GLU A 154 2.78 15.24 -0.93
CA GLU A 154 2.61 14.98 -2.37
C GLU A 154 3.12 13.59 -2.78
N ASP A 155 4.25 13.15 -2.23
CA ASP A 155 4.86 11.85 -2.53
C ASP A 155 4.00 10.70 -2.02
N VAL A 156 3.47 10.80 -0.79
CA VAL A 156 2.61 9.73 -0.25
C VAL A 156 1.27 9.66 -0.98
N VAL A 157 0.74 10.79 -1.45
CA VAL A 157 -0.47 10.82 -2.30
C VAL A 157 -0.21 10.15 -3.65
N ALA A 158 0.94 10.45 -4.28
CA ALA A 158 1.34 9.81 -5.54
C ALA A 158 1.58 8.30 -5.36
N LEU A 159 2.24 7.89 -4.27
CA LEU A 159 2.46 6.48 -3.93
C LEU A 159 1.13 5.75 -3.68
N PHE A 160 0.21 6.36 -2.93
CA PHE A 160 -1.09 5.78 -2.60
C PHE A 160 -1.91 5.42 -3.85
N ALA A 161 -1.80 6.20 -4.91
CA ALA A 161 -2.46 5.93 -6.19
C ALA A 161 -1.83 4.78 -6.99
N GLN A 162 -0.62 4.34 -6.61
CA GLN A 162 0.16 3.32 -7.33
C GLN A 162 0.18 1.95 -6.63
N VAL A 163 -0.29 1.87 -5.40
CA VAL A 163 -0.27 0.64 -4.60
C VAL A 163 -1.68 0.23 -4.20
N SER A 164 -1.82 -1.00 -3.75
CA SER A 164 -3.06 -1.56 -3.22
C SER A 164 -2.76 -2.49 -2.04
N ILE A 165 -3.80 -2.87 -1.30
CA ILE A 165 -3.67 -3.93 -0.29
C ILE A 165 -3.13 -5.19 -0.97
N GLY A 166 -2.10 -5.80 -0.37
CA GLY A 166 -1.37 -6.93 -0.94
C GLY A 166 -0.12 -6.56 -1.72
N THR A 167 0.11 -5.27 -2.06
CA THR A 167 1.37 -4.84 -2.70
C THR A 167 2.57 -5.25 -1.86
N PRO A 168 3.56 -6.00 -2.43
CA PRO A 168 4.76 -6.42 -1.70
C PRO A 168 5.63 -5.23 -1.26
N VAL A 169 6.18 -5.33 -0.06
CA VAL A 169 7.06 -4.33 0.56
C VAL A 169 8.29 -5.03 1.13
N SER A 170 9.45 -4.78 0.55
CA SER A 170 10.75 -5.25 1.07
C SER A 170 11.42 -4.09 1.81
N VAL A 171 11.78 -4.29 3.07
CA VAL A 171 12.54 -3.33 3.88
C VAL A 171 13.96 -3.88 4.07
N VAL A 172 14.93 -3.22 3.45
CA VAL A 172 16.33 -3.65 3.40
C VAL A 172 17.24 -2.61 4.09
N PRO A 173 18.40 -3.03 4.62
CA PRO A 173 19.38 -2.17 5.29
C PRO A 173 19.83 -0.96 4.46
#